data_dec774fe8852a4cbc1bc933f987bf225
#
_entry.id   dec774fe8852a4cbc1bc933f987bf225
#
_cell.length_a   1.000
_cell.length_b   1.000
_cell.length_c   1.000
_cell.angle_alpha   90.00
_cell.angle_beta   90.00
_cell.angle_gamma   90.00
#
_symmetry.space_group_name_H-M   'P 1'
#
loop_
_entity.id
_entity.type
_entity.pdbx_description
1 polymer ?
#
loop_
_entity_poly.entity_id
_entity_poly.type
_entity_poly.pdbx_seq_one_letter_code
_entity_poly.pdbx_strand_id
1 'polypeptide(L)'
;MAYDKFTTLTSSAVPLPIENVDTDQIIPARFLKATERKGFGDNLFRDWRYNSDNTPKERFILNNPIYSGKILVGGKNFGSGSSREHAAWAIYDYGFRCVVSSFFADIFRNNCLNIGVLPVQVSTEFLEQIFNAIYDNPTTEIEINLKTQTITLLSSGTQESFAINGYKKNNMLNGFDDIDYLQNIKSDIETFSESRPF
;
A
#
# COMPACT_ATOMS: atom_id res chain seq x y z
N MET A 1 5.01 3.75 -16.45
CA MET A 1 5.39 2.31 -16.37
C MET A 1 4.23 1.58 -15.73
N ALA A 2 3.59 0.69 -16.45
CA ALA A 2 2.47 -0.10 -15.94
C ALA A 2 2.93 -0.99 -14.77
N TYR A 3 2.10 -1.09 -13.75
CA TYR A 3 2.24 -2.06 -12.66
C TYR A 3 1.19 -3.17 -12.82
N ASP A 4 1.30 -4.21 -12.01
CA ASP A 4 0.35 -5.33 -12.08
C ASP A 4 -1.08 -4.85 -11.82
N LYS A 5 -2.04 -5.35 -12.62
CA LYS A 5 -3.47 -5.06 -12.42
C LYS A 5 -3.91 -5.53 -11.04
N PHE A 6 -4.61 -4.67 -10.31
CA PHE A 6 -5.19 -5.00 -9.04
C PHE A 6 -6.70 -5.23 -9.19
N THR A 7 -7.16 -6.46 -9.03
CA THR A 7 -8.59 -6.79 -9.07
C THR A 7 -9.08 -7.31 -7.73
N THR A 8 -8.58 -8.45 -7.33
CA THR A 8 -8.82 -9.09 -6.03
C THR A 8 -7.49 -9.60 -5.50
N LEU A 9 -7.24 -9.36 -4.23
CA LEU A 9 -6.08 -9.87 -3.51
C LEU A 9 -6.57 -10.67 -2.31
N THR A 10 -6.25 -11.96 -2.27
CA THR A 10 -6.41 -12.81 -1.07
C THR A 10 -5.02 -13.17 -0.56
N SER A 11 -4.74 -12.84 0.67
CA SER A 11 -3.42 -13.05 1.27
C SER A 11 -3.50 -13.00 2.79
N SER A 12 -2.56 -13.69 3.46
CA SER A 12 -2.21 -13.39 4.83
C SER A 12 -1.61 -11.98 4.97
N ALA A 13 -1.48 -11.49 6.19
CA ALA A 13 -1.07 -10.13 6.46
C ALA A 13 0.04 -10.04 7.53
N VAL A 14 0.84 -8.98 7.43
CA VAL A 14 1.86 -8.63 8.41
C VAL A 14 1.33 -7.52 9.31
N PRO A 15 1.15 -7.75 10.63
CA PRO A 15 0.63 -6.75 11.56
C PRO A 15 1.74 -5.80 12.02
N LEU A 16 1.53 -4.50 11.87
CA LEU A 16 2.39 -3.43 12.39
C LEU A 16 1.54 -2.45 13.22
N PRO A 17 1.18 -2.78 14.47
CA PRO A 17 0.23 -2.02 15.29
C PRO A 17 0.84 -0.73 15.85
N ILE A 18 1.61 -0.02 15.03
CA ILE A 18 2.27 1.23 15.39
C ILE A 18 1.49 2.36 14.74
N GLU A 19 1.04 3.30 15.57
CA GLU A 19 0.40 4.53 15.10
C GLU A 19 1.41 5.59 14.69
N ASN A 20 0.98 6.53 13.86
CA ASN A 20 1.77 7.67 13.41
C ASN A 20 3.10 7.26 12.74
N VAL A 21 3.09 6.14 12.06
CA VAL A 21 4.26 5.71 11.25
C VAL A 21 4.53 6.76 10.19
N ASP A 22 5.68 7.42 10.29
CA ASP A 22 6.08 8.43 9.33
C ASP A 22 6.92 7.87 8.18
N THR A 23 7.06 8.67 7.13
CA THR A 23 7.78 8.26 5.92
C THR A 23 9.28 8.09 6.14
N ASP A 24 9.91 8.72 7.17
CA ASP A 24 11.31 8.48 7.56
C ASP A 24 11.49 7.12 8.22
N GLN A 25 10.48 6.67 8.94
CA GLN A 25 10.47 5.32 9.54
C GLN A 25 10.26 4.25 8.46
N ILE A 26 9.38 4.52 7.47
CA ILE A 26 9.16 3.61 6.34
C ILE A 26 10.43 3.50 5.50
N ILE A 27 11.05 4.64 5.14
CA ILE A 27 12.29 4.71 4.37
C ILE A 27 13.18 5.84 4.87
N PRO A 28 14.32 5.55 5.52
CA PRO A 28 15.21 6.59 6.03
C PRO A 28 15.75 7.52 4.94
N ALA A 29 15.88 8.81 5.29
CA ALA A 29 16.25 9.88 4.34
C ALA A 29 17.54 9.61 3.56
N ARG A 30 18.50 8.85 4.14
CA ARG A 30 19.77 8.50 3.47
C ARG A 30 19.59 7.70 2.18
N PHE A 31 18.45 7.06 1.98
CA PHE A 31 18.13 6.27 0.77
C PHE A 31 17.42 7.08 -0.32
N LEU A 32 17.02 8.34 -0.08
CA LEU A 32 16.25 9.16 -1.02
C LEU A 32 17.04 9.62 -2.25
N LYS A 33 18.35 9.41 -2.30
CA LYS A 33 19.19 9.73 -3.46
C LYS A 33 19.10 8.68 -4.57
N ALA A 34 18.45 7.54 -4.31
CA ALA A 34 18.28 6.49 -5.29
C ALA A 34 17.29 6.92 -6.38
N THR A 35 17.65 6.66 -7.64
CA THR A 35 16.82 6.91 -8.82
C THR A 35 16.17 5.64 -9.35
N GLU A 36 16.61 4.47 -8.89
CA GLU A 36 16.09 3.17 -9.27
C GLU A 36 15.19 2.59 -8.18
N ARG A 37 14.07 1.98 -8.59
CA ARG A 37 13.10 1.36 -7.67
C ARG A 37 13.49 -0.05 -7.24
N LYS A 38 14.21 -0.78 -8.10
CA LYS A 38 14.58 -2.18 -7.84
C LYS A 38 15.55 -2.30 -6.67
N GLY A 39 15.28 -3.23 -5.75
CA GLY A 39 16.08 -3.44 -4.53
C GLY A 39 15.77 -2.44 -3.41
N PHE A 40 14.75 -1.58 -3.61
CA PHE A 40 14.39 -0.57 -2.61
C PHE A 40 13.68 -1.17 -1.39
N GLY A 41 13.02 -2.30 -1.57
CA GLY A 41 12.34 -3.06 -0.53
C GLY A 41 13.25 -3.54 0.60
N ASP A 42 14.54 -3.77 0.33
CA ASP A 42 15.54 -4.14 1.35
C ASP A 42 15.69 -3.06 2.42
N ASN A 43 15.36 -1.81 2.07
CA ASN A 43 15.45 -0.65 2.94
C ASN A 43 14.12 -0.30 3.64
N LEU A 44 13.04 -1.06 3.37
CA LEU A 44 11.77 -0.90 4.06
C LEU A 44 11.95 -1.07 5.57
N PHE A 45 11.54 -0.07 6.36
CA PHE A 45 11.73 -0.02 7.82
C PHE A 45 13.16 -0.32 8.26
N ARG A 46 14.16 0.14 7.51
CA ARG A 46 15.57 -0.25 7.67
C ARG A 46 16.07 -0.13 9.10
N ASP A 47 15.79 1.00 9.76
CA ASP A 47 16.26 1.27 11.11
C ASP A 47 15.53 0.47 12.21
N TRP A 48 14.34 -0.02 11.86
CA TRP A 48 13.59 -0.91 12.75
C TRP A 48 13.94 -2.38 12.51
N ARG A 49 14.28 -2.75 11.27
CA ARG A 49 14.59 -4.14 10.88
C ARG A 49 16.01 -4.56 11.19
N TYR A 50 16.96 -3.64 11.22
CA TYR A 50 18.38 -3.97 11.32
C TYR A 50 19.10 -3.17 12.39
N ASN A 51 20.15 -3.76 12.97
CA ASN A 51 21.12 -3.11 13.80
C ASN A 51 22.12 -2.31 12.94
N SER A 52 22.99 -1.51 13.59
CA SER A 52 24.03 -0.71 12.92
C SER A 52 25.06 -1.56 12.14
N ASP A 53 25.26 -2.80 12.55
CA ASP A 53 26.12 -3.79 11.88
C ASP A 53 25.40 -4.61 10.79
N ASN A 54 24.19 -4.20 10.40
CA ASN A 54 23.29 -4.86 9.45
C ASN A 54 22.76 -6.23 9.86
N THR A 55 22.95 -6.66 11.12
CA THR A 55 22.28 -7.86 11.61
C THR A 55 20.78 -7.61 11.80
N PRO A 56 19.90 -8.57 11.44
CA PRO A 56 18.47 -8.39 11.61
C PRO A 56 18.06 -8.34 13.08
N LYS A 57 17.12 -7.45 13.40
CA LYS A 57 16.46 -7.41 14.71
C LYS A 57 15.34 -8.45 14.72
N GLU A 58 15.57 -9.62 15.26
CA GLU A 58 14.63 -10.75 15.24
C GLU A 58 13.25 -10.42 15.83
N ARG A 59 13.19 -9.48 16.78
CA ARG A 59 11.93 -9.07 17.42
C ARG A 59 11.06 -8.17 16.55
N PHE A 60 11.60 -7.62 15.46
CA PHE A 60 10.79 -6.77 14.58
C PHE A 60 9.88 -7.61 13.70
N ILE A 61 8.63 -7.21 13.60
CA ILE A 61 7.56 -8.02 13.01
C ILE A 61 7.84 -8.49 11.57
N LEU A 62 8.45 -7.66 10.72
CA LEU A 62 8.78 -8.02 9.35
C LEU A 62 9.98 -8.98 9.24
N ASN A 63 10.73 -9.19 10.30
CA ASN A 63 11.81 -10.18 10.38
C ASN A 63 11.33 -11.48 11.03
N ASN A 64 10.12 -11.53 11.55
CA ASN A 64 9.54 -12.72 12.15
C ASN A 64 8.90 -13.58 11.04
N PRO A 65 9.41 -14.79 10.75
CA PRO A 65 8.94 -15.63 9.66
C PRO A 65 7.51 -16.17 9.86
N ILE A 66 6.94 -16.02 11.06
CA ILE A 66 5.55 -16.42 11.34
C ILE A 66 4.57 -15.56 10.53
N TYR A 67 4.92 -14.28 10.31
CA TYR A 67 4.08 -13.35 9.56
C TYR A 67 4.59 -13.19 8.13
N SER A 68 3.73 -13.43 7.19
CA SER A 68 4.03 -13.30 5.76
C SER A 68 2.79 -12.84 5.02
N GLY A 69 2.95 -12.47 3.75
CA GLY A 69 1.84 -12.10 2.89
C GLY A 69 2.06 -10.77 2.16
N LYS A 70 1.05 -10.38 1.37
CA LYS A 70 1.09 -9.20 0.51
C LYS A 70 0.32 -8.00 1.08
N ILE A 71 -0.17 -8.11 2.31
CA ILE A 71 -0.95 -7.08 3.00
C ILE A 71 -0.17 -6.65 4.24
N LEU A 72 0.09 -5.33 4.36
CA LEU A 72 0.61 -4.71 5.57
C LEU A 72 -0.54 -4.07 6.34
N VAL A 73 -0.74 -4.43 7.60
CA VAL A 73 -1.76 -3.83 8.47
C VAL A 73 -1.07 -2.88 9.43
N GLY A 74 -1.24 -1.58 9.23
CA GLY A 74 -0.63 -0.51 10.05
C GLY A 74 -1.61 0.09 11.04
N GLY A 75 -1.09 0.71 12.10
CA GLY A 75 -1.87 1.51 13.03
C GLY A 75 -2.39 2.81 12.40
N LYS A 76 -3.15 3.60 13.16
CA LYS A 76 -3.73 4.87 12.74
C LYS A 76 -2.66 5.87 12.28
N ASN A 77 -3.02 6.72 11.30
CA ASN A 77 -2.18 7.79 10.75
C ASN A 77 -0.88 7.28 10.11
N PHE A 78 -1.05 6.27 9.23
CA PHE A 78 0.07 5.65 8.53
C PHE A 78 0.57 6.52 7.37
N GLY A 79 1.89 6.63 7.24
CA GLY A 79 2.55 7.41 6.20
C GLY A 79 2.59 8.92 6.47
N SER A 80 2.51 9.34 7.74
CA SER A 80 2.66 10.74 8.14
C SER A 80 4.04 11.31 7.77
N GLY A 81 4.23 12.62 7.97
CA GLY A 81 5.51 13.30 7.74
C GLY A 81 5.70 13.80 6.31
N SER A 82 6.94 13.78 5.82
CA SER A 82 7.32 14.38 4.54
C SER A 82 6.77 13.63 3.33
N SER A 83 6.48 14.36 2.25
CA SER A 83 6.08 13.76 0.97
C SER A 83 7.24 12.96 0.35
N ARG A 84 7.18 11.63 0.46
CA ARG A 84 8.20 10.72 -0.09
C ARG A 84 7.57 9.60 -0.89
N GLU A 85 7.66 9.71 -2.20
CA GLU A 85 7.25 8.63 -3.10
C GLU A 85 8.05 7.34 -2.83
N HIS A 86 9.30 7.48 -2.41
CA HIS A 86 10.21 6.38 -2.04
C HIS A 86 9.64 5.47 -0.93
N ALA A 87 8.81 5.99 -0.02
CA ALA A 87 8.16 5.17 0.99
C ALA A 87 7.22 4.14 0.37
N ALA A 88 6.45 4.57 -0.62
CA ALA A 88 5.59 3.67 -1.37
C ALA A 88 6.38 2.72 -2.28
N TRP A 89 7.52 3.15 -2.87
CA TRP A 89 8.43 2.26 -3.62
C TRP A 89 8.95 1.13 -2.73
N ALA A 90 9.40 1.46 -1.52
CA ALA A 90 9.91 0.46 -0.58
C ALA A 90 8.85 -0.59 -0.22
N ILE A 91 7.61 -0.17 0.00
CA ILE A 91 6.48 -1.05 0.30
C ILE A 91 6.19 -1.98 -0.89
N TYR A 92 6.12 -1.42 -2.11
CA TYR A 92 5.85 -2.20 -3.33
C TYR A 92 6.96 -3.19 -3.64
N ASP A 93 8.21 -2.74 -3.62
CA ASP A 93 9.38 -3.57 -3.97
C ASP A 93 9.66 -4.66 -2.91
N TYR A 94 9.29 -4.42 -1.65
CA TYR A 94 9.31 -5.46 -0.59
C TYR A 94 8.31 -6.60 -0.85
N GLY A 95 7.27 -6.34 -1.64
CA GLY A 95 6.27 -7.34 -2.02
C GLY A 95 4.85 -7.05 -1.53
N PHE A 96 4.63 -6.00 -0.73
CA PHE A 96 3.28 -5.61 -0.37
C PHE A 96 2.52 -5.03 -1.57
N ARG A 97 1.24 -5.33 -1.65
CA ARG A 97 0.31 -4.81 -2.67
C ARG A 97 -0.83 -4.02 -2.05
N CYS A 98 -1.01 -4.14 -0.75
CA CYS A 98 -2.00 -3.42 0.01
C CYS A 98 -1.45 -2.99 1.37
N VAL A 99 -1.87 -1.82 1.82
CA VAL A 99 -1.72 -1.35 3.20
C VAL A 99 -3.10 -1.07 3.77
N VAL A 100 -3.40 -1.63 4.95
CA VAL A 100 -4.67 -1.42 5.68
C VAL A 100 -4.39 -0.56 6.91
N SER A 101 -5.18 0.47 7.14
CA SER A 101 -5.10 1.34 8.32
C SER A 101 -6.44 2.03 8.58
N SER A 102 -6.67 2.54 9.78
CA SER A 102 -7.86 3.35 10.06
C SER A 102 -7.74 4.80 9.56
N PHE A 103 -6.53 5.28 9.28
CA PHE A 103 -6.31 6.60 8.69
C PHE A 103 -4.94 6.66 7.98
N PHE A 104 -4.87 7.37 6.87
CA PHE A 104 -3.65 7.61 6.11
C PHE A 104 -3.37 9.10 5.95
N ALA A 105 -2.10 9.48 5.93
CA ALA A 105 -1.72 10.78 5.42
C ALA A 105 -1.99 10.88 3.90
N ASP A 106 -2.60 11.98 3.45
CA ASP A 106 -3.11 12.12 2.08
C ASP A 106 -2.03 11.94 1.01
N ILE A 107 -0.85 12.52 1.21
CA ILE A 107 0.24 12.43 0.23
C ILE A 107 0.74 11.00 0.11
N PHE A 108 0.93 10.30 1.23
CA PHE A 108 1.34 8.90 1.23
C PHE A 108 0.30 8.01 0.53
N ARG A 109 -0.98 8.23 0.83
CA ARG A 109 -2.10 7.52 0.18
C ARG A 109 -2.05 7.67 -1.34
N ASN A 110 -1.85 8.89 -1.83
CA ASN A 110 -1.74 9.17 -3.27
C ASN A 110 -0.50 8.53 -3.89
N ASN A 111 0.65 8.60 -3.23
CA ASN A 111 1.88 7.97 -3.69
C ASN A 111 1.73 6.44 -3.83
N CYS A 112 1.06 5.80 -2.87
CA CYS A 112 0.74 4.36 -2.95
C CYS A 112 -0.08 4.03 -4.20
N LEU A 113 -1.16 4.77 -4.45
CA LEU A 113 -2.03 4.55 -5.61
C LEU A 113 -1.29 4.74 -6.95
N ASN A 114 -0.31 5.64 -7.00
CA ASN A 114 0.47 5.91 -8.22
C ASN A 114 1.43 4.78 -8.60
N ILE A 115 1.74 3.88 -7.67
CA ILE A 115 2.70 2.79 -7.89
C ILE A 115 2.11 1.39 -7.70
N GLY A 116 0.79 1.29 -7.58
CA GLY A 116 0.11 0.00 -7.53
C GLY A 116 0.04 -0.64 -6.14
N VAL A 117 0.24 0.12 -5.07
CA VAL A 117 -0.10 -0.27 -3.69
C VAL A 117 -1.47 0.29 -3.36
N LEU A 118 -2.41 -0.56 -2.95
CA LEU A 118 -3.76 -0.15 -2.57
C LEU A 118 -3.81 0.22 -1.08
N PRO A 119 -4.00 1.50 -0.69
CA PRO A 119 -4.27 1.89 0.68
C PRO A 119 -5.77 1.69 0.96
N VAL A 120 -6.09 0.77 1.86
CA VAL A 120 -7.46 0.46 2.29
C VAL A 120 -7.69 1.06 3.67
N GLN A 121 -8.55 2.08 3.73
CA GLN A 121 -8.95 2.69 4.97
C GLN A 121 -10.20 2.02 5.51
N VAL A 122 -10.15 1.60 6.78
CA VAL A 122 -11.21 0.90 7.49
C VAL A 122 -11.56 1.61 8.81
N SER A 123 -12.66 1.22 9.44
CA SER A 123 -12.99 1.68 10.80
C SER A 123 -11.93 1.21 11.81
N THR A 124 -11.83 1.91 12.94
CA THR A 124 -10.93 1.50 14.03
C THR A 124 -11.32 0.14 14.58
N GLU A 125 -12.60 -0.11 14.71
CA GLU A 125 -13.19 -1.35 15.20
C GLU A 125 -12.86 -2.54 14.30
N PHE A 126 -12.94 -2.35 12.99
CA PHE A 126 -12.60 -3.43 12.04
C PHE A 126 -11.08 -3.66 11.98
N LEU A 127 -10.27 -2.59 12.10
CA LEU A 127 -8.83 -2.70 12.20
C LEU A 127 -8.39 -3.53 13.41
N GLU A 128 -9.02 -3.33 14.56
CA GLU A 128 -8.78 -4.13 15.78
C GLU A 128 -9.15 -5.59 15.57
N GLN A 129 -10.29 -5.88 14.91
CA GLN A 129 -10.67 -7.25 14.57
C GLN A 129 -9.63 -7.93 13.68
N ILE A 130 -9.08 -7.21 12.69
CA ILE A 130 -8.01 -7.73 11.83
C ILE A 130 -6.76 -8.06 12.65
N PHE A 131 -6.29 -7.16 13.53
CA PHE A 131 -5.13 -7.41 14.37
C PHE A 131 -5.34 -8.64 15.25
N ASN A 132 -6.47 -8.72 15.94
CA ASN A 132 -6.79 -9.86 16.81
C ASN A 132 -6.78 -11.17 16.02
N ALA A 133 -7.42 -11.20 14.85
CA ALA A 133 -7.45 -12.41 14.03
C ALA A 133 -6.06 -12.85 13.54
N ILE A 134 -5.17 -11.89 13.22
CA ILE A 134 -3.78 -12.21 12.81
C ILE A 134 -2.98 -12.72 14.02
N TYR A 135 -3.18 -12.19 15.22
CA TYR A 135 -2.49 -12.65 16.43
C TYR A 135 -2.97 -14.03 16.86
N ASP A 136 -4.26 -14.32 16.72
CA ASP A 136 -4.83 -15.64 17.02
C ASP A 136 -4.35 -16.69 15.99
N ASN A 137 -4.27 -16.30 14.72
CA ASN A 137 -3.79 -17.16 13.64
C ASN A 137 -3.03 -16.34 12.57
N PRO A 138 -1.68 -16.37 12.56
CA PRO A 138 -0.87 -15.63 11.58
C PRO A 138 -1.11 -15.99 10.11
N THR A 139 -1.76 -17.13 9.83
CA THR A 139 -2.11 -17.53 8.46
C THR A 139 -3.51 -17.06 8.04
N THR A 140 -4.19 -16.30 8.89
CA THR A 140 -5.50 -15.72 8.57
C THR A 140 -5.44 -14.94 7.27
N GLU A 141 -6.32 -15.25 6.34
CA GLU A 141 -6.41 -14.58 5.05
C GLU A 141 -7.41 -13.45 5.08
N ILE A 142 -7.05 -12.38 4.38
CA ILE A 142 -7.89 -11.21 4.12
C ILE A 142 -8.09 -11.14 2.61
N GLU A 143 -9.34 -11.01 2.18
CA GLU A 143 -9.70 -10.71 0.79
C GLU A 143 -9.96 -9.23 0.61
N ILE A 144 -9.35 -8.63 -0.40
CA ILE A 144 -9.57 -7.24 -0.81
C ILE A 144 -10.01 -7.25 -2.26
N ASN A 145 -11.25 -6.81 -2.50
CA ASN A 145 -11.84 -6.74 -3.83
C ASN A 145 -11.98 -5.27 -4.26
N LEU A 146 -11.16 -4.85 -5.22
CA LEU A 146 -11.17 -3.47 -5.70
C LEU A 146 -12.43 -3.14 -6.52
N LYS A 147 -13.01 -4.11 -7.23
CA LYS A 147 -14.22 -3.87 -8.04
C LYS A 147 -15.41 -3.50 -7.17
N THR A 148 -15.64 -4.29 -6.11
CA THR A 148 -16.70 -4.06 -5.13
C THR A 148 -16.32 -3.07 -4.04
N GLN A 149 -15.02 -2.75 -3.91
CA GLN A 149 -14.47 -1.90 -2.86
C GLN A 149 -14.76 -2.47 -1.46
N THR A 150 -14.47 -3.75 -1.28
CA THR A 150 -14.71 -4.47 -0.03
C THR A 150 -13.43 -5.13 0.48
N ILE A 151 -13.29 -5.15 1.79
CA ILE A 151 -12.28 -5.93 2.52
C ILE A 151 -13.00 -6.91 3.43
N THR A 152 -12.62 -8.17 3.36
CA THR A 152 -13.26 -9.27 4.10
C THR A 152 -12.23 -10.03 4.91
N LEU A 153 -12.47 -10.19 6.19
CA LEU A 153 -11.72 -11.08 7.06
C LEU A 153 -12.30 -12.51 6.91
N LEU A 154 -11.59 -13.38 6.19
CA LEU A 154 -12.14 -14.68 5.77
C LEU A 154 -12.41 -15.63 6.95
N SER A 155 -11.69 -15.49 8.07
CA SER A 155 -11.88 -16.33 9.26
C SER A 155 -13.24 -16.13 9.95
N SER A 156 -13.79 -14.90 9.90
CA SER A 156 -15.09 -14.56 10.50
C SER A 156 -16.18 -14.28 9.48
N GLY A 157 -15.81 -14.02 8.22
CA GLY A 157 -16.71 -13.50 7.19
C GLY A 157 -17.09 -12.03 7.38
N THR A 158 -16.52 -11.34 8.36
CA THR A 158 -16.77 -9.90 8.59
C THR A 158 -16.21 -9.08 7.43
N GLN A 159 -17.01 -8.14 6.93
CA GLN A 159 -16.68 -7.35 5.76
C GLN A 159 -16.93 -5.86 6.03
N GLU A 160 -16.09 -5.02 5.42
CA GLU A 160 -16.27 -3.57 5.39
C GLU A 160 -16.03 -3.02 3.99
N SER A 161 -16.66 -1.90 3.65
CA SER A 161 -16.43 -1.20 2.38
C SER A 161 -15.40 -0.09 2.56
N PHE A 162 -14.59 0.17 1.52
CA PHE A 162 -13.63 1.26 1.53
C PHE A 162 -13.83 2.21 0.34
N ALA A 163 -13.44 3.48 0.53
CA ALA A 163 -13.52 4.50 -0.50
C ALA A 163 -12.23 4.61 -1.31
N ILE A 164 -12.36 4.74 -2.61
CA ILE A 164 -11.28 5.07 -3.53
C ILE A 164 -11.80 6.01 -4.62
N ASN A 165 -10.98 6.95 -5.05
CA ASN A 165 -11.30 7.83 -6.17
C ASN A 165 -11.50 7.00 -7.46
N GLY A 166 -12.55 7.28 -8.24
CA GLY A 166 -12.91 6.52 -9.44
C GLY A 166 -11.81 6.48 -10.50
N TYR A 167 -11.08 7.58 -10.70
CA TYR A 167 -9.92 7.65 -11.59
C TYR A 167 -8.80 6.69 -11.14
N LYS A 168 -8.40 6.74 -9.87
CA LYS A 168 -7.36 5.86 -9.32
C LYS A 168 -7.80 4.40 -9.30
N LYS A 169 -9.09 4.12 -9.03
CA LYS A 169 -9.67 2.78 -9.16
C LYS A 169 -9.50 2.23 -10.58
N ASN A 170 -9.88 3.03 -11.58
CA ASN A 170 -9.75 2.64 -12.99
C ASN A 170 -8.28 2.35 -13.35
N ASN A 171 -7.34 3.21 -12.94
CA ASN A 171 -5.93 3.02 -13.18
C ASN A 171 -5.43 1.72 -12.56
N MET A 172 -5.74 1.44 -11.31
CA MET A 172 -5.32 0.21 -10.64
C MET A 172 -5.93 -1.06 -11.27
N LEU A 173 -7.21 -1.03 -11.66
CA LEU A 173 -7.86 -2.16 -12.33
C LEU A 173 -7.21 -2.50 -13.68
N ASN A 174 -6.64 -1.51 -14.36
CA ASN A 174 -6.01 -1.67 -15.68
C ASN A 174 -4.48 -1.75 -15.62
N GLY A 175 -3.85 -1.47 -14.49
CA GLY A 175 -2.40 -1.40 -14.33
C GLY A 175 -1.79 -0.17 -15.01
N PHE A 176 -2.53 0.94 -15.07
CA PHE A 176 -2.10 2.18 -15.69
C PHE A 176 -1.43 3.10 -14.69
N ASP A 177 -0.34 3.73 -15.08
CA ASP A 177 0.10 4.98 -14.46
C ASP A 177 -0.63 6.18 -15.09
N ASP A 178 -0.32 7.39 -14.63
CA ASP A 178 -0.99 8.60 -15.11
C ASP A 178 -0.66 8.87 -16.61
N ILE A 179 0.50 8.45 -17.11
CA ILE A 179 0.88 8.57 -18.51
C ILE A 179 0.15 7.55 -19.38
N ASP A 180 0.07 6.29 -18.93
CA ASP A 180 -0.69 5.24 -19.62
C ASP A 180 -2.16 5.64 -19.76
N TYR A 181 -2.74 6.24 -18.70
CA TYR A 181 -4.11 6.75 -18.74
C TYR A 181 -4.28 7.85 -19.81
N LEU A 182 -3.38 8.86 -19.84
CA LEU A 182 -3.44 9.93 -20.84
C LEU A 182 -3.31 9.39 -22.27
N GLN A 183 -2.45 8.41 -22.49
CA GLN A 183 -2.33 7.74 -23.78
C GLN A 183 -3.60 7.02 -24.19
N ASN A 184 -4.30 6.40 -23.23
CA ASN A 184 -5.55 5.67 -23.50
C ASN A 184 -6.73 6.59 -23.87
N ILE A 185 -6.73 7.86 -23.41
CA ILE A 185 -7.76 8.85 -23.75
C ILE A 185 -7.28 9.88 -24.80
N LYS A 186 -6.20 9.57 -25.52
CA LYS A 186 -5.61 10.50 -26.49
C LYS A 186 -6.60 10.96 -27.56
N SER A 187 -7.41 10.04 -28.10
CA SER A 187 -8.46 10.36 -29.09
C SER A 187 -9.50 11.35 -28.55
N ASP A 188 -9.88 11.23 -27.29
CA ASP A 188 -10.83 12.14 -26.66
C ASP A 188 -10.24 13.53 -26.49
N ILE A 189 -8.94 13.60 -26.15
CA ILE A 189 -8.18 14.86 -26.05
C ILE A 189 -8.06 15.53 -27.41
N GLU A 190 -7.76 14.78 -28.48
CA GLU A 190 -7.69 15.29 -29.85
C GLU A 190 -9.05 15.83 -30.31
N THR A 191 -10.12 15.07 -30.11
CA THR A 191 -11.50 15.49 -30.45
C THR A 191 -11.89 16.76 -29.69
N PHE A 192 -11.56 16.84 -28.40
CA PHE A 192 -11.81 18.05 -27.61
C PHE A 192 -11.02 19.25 -28.11
N SER A 193 -9.75 19.05 -28.48
CA SER A 193 -8.88 20.09 -29.03
C SER A 193 -9.42 20.65 -30.34
N GLU A 194 -9.87 19.79 -31.24
CA GLU A 194 -10.47 20.15 -32.53
C GLU A 194 -11.82 20.87 -32.39
N SER A 195 -12.56 20.58 -31.31
CA SER A 195 -13.86 21.22 -31.04
C SER A 195 -13.73 22.63 -30.45
N ARG A 196 -12.52 23.08 -30.08
CA ARG A 196 -12.32 24.42 -29.55
C ARG A 196 -12.36 25.49 -30.65
N PRO A 197 -13.06 26.61 -30.42
CA PRO A 197 -13.22 27.69 -31.43
C PRO A 197 -11.98 28.60 -31.58
N PHE A 198 -10.79 28.16 -31.07
CA PHE A 198 -9.51 28.90 -31.17
C PHE A 198 -8.38 27.98 -31.52
#